data_f74db71a1b62e3b7008a9147e27ec4bd
#
_entry.id   f74db71a1b62e3b7008a9147e27ec4bd
#
_cell.length_a   1.000
_cell.length_b   1.000
_cell.length_c   1.000
_cell.angle_alpha   90.00
_cell.angle_beta   90.00
_cell.angle_gamma   90.00
#
_symmetry.space_group_name_H-M   'P 1'
#
loop_
_entity.id
_entity.type
_entity.pdbx_description
1 polymer ?
#
loop_
_entity_poly.entity_id
_entity_poly.type
_entity_poly.pdbx_seq_one_letter_code
_entity_poly.pdbx_strand_id
1 'polypeptide(L)'
;RLGDVHTVAISGFRLGSLYQNLYDAIVGLEEPDDLTIEQKLLYQEEVRRRVIVLLKKAIRIFEKSLMVGRRLRSSGHWLDQLERSLDSLNKLYLAEEERLEEAL
;
A
#
# COMPACT_ATOMS: atom_id res chain seq x y z
N ARG A 1 23.90 6.90 14.01
CA ARG A 1 24.28 7.97 13.09
C ARG A 1 23.00 8.62 12.51
N LEU A 2 22.95 9.93 12.61
CA LEU A 2 21.76 10.69 12.15
C LEU A 2 21.48 10.52 10.65
N GLY A 3 22.52 10.45 9.84
CA GLY A 3 22.38 10.26 8.40
C GLY A 3 21.75 8.92 8.02
N ASP A 4 22.07 7.86 8.76
CA ASP A 4 21.55 6.53 8.48
C ASP A 4 20.05 6.44 8.76
N VAL A 5 19.58 7.12 9.81
CA VAL A 5 18.15 7.18 10.17
C VAL A 5 17.36 7.87 9.06
N HIS A 6 17.85 9.01 8.62
CA HIS A 6 17.22 9.78 7.58
C HIS A 6 17.14 8.99 6.29
N THR A 7 18.22 8.30 5.93
CA THR A 7 18.30 7.44 4.75
C THR A 7 17.29 6.29 4.84
N VAL A 8 17.18 5.65 6.01
CA VAL A 8 16.22 4.55 6.23
C VAL A 8 14.79 5.04 6.06
N ALA A 9 14.45 6.19 6.64
CA ALA A 9 13.12 6.77 6.54
C ALA A 9 12.77 7.11 5.08
N ILE A 10 13.69 7.73 4.34
CA ILE A 10 13.50 8.06 2.92
C ILE A 10 13.34 6.80 2.09
N SER A 11 14.18 5.80 2.31
CA SER A 11 14.13 4.52 1.59
C SER A 11 12.81 3.80 1.82
N GLY A 12 12.33 3.79 3.08
CA GLY A 12 11.03 3.22 3.41
C GLY A 12 9.89 3.95 2.72
N PHE A 13 9.91 5.27 2.69
CA PHE A 13 8.92 6.07 2.01
C PHE A 13 8.88 5.77 0.51
N ARG A 14 10.05 5.72 -0.13
CA ARG A 14 10.17 5.42 -1.57
C ARG A 14 9.64 4.02 -1.89
N LEU A 15 10.02 3.05 -1.09
CA LEU A 15 9.60 1.66 -1.29
C LEU A 15 8.09 1.52 -1.12
N GLY A 16 7.52 2.14 -0.09
CA GLY A 16 6.07 2.17 0.11
C GLY A 16 5.35 2.86 -1.03
N SER A 17 5.91 3.96 -1.54
CA SER A 17 5.33 4.67 -2.69
C SER A 17 5.34 3.82 -3.95
N LEU A 18 6.37 2.98 -4.15
CA LEU A 18 6.39 2.03 -5.26
C LEU A 18 5.24 1.02 -5.18
N TYR A 19 4.95 0.50 -3.99
CA TYR A 19 3.81 -0.39 -3.79
C TYR A 19 2.49 0.32 -4.06
N GLN A 20 2.35 1.57 -3.65
CA GLN A 20 1.16 2.36 -3.93
C GLN A 20 0.98 2.60 -5.43
N ASN A 21 2.06 2.93 -6.14
CA ASN A 21 2.03 3.11 -7.59
C ASN A 21 1.64 1.81 -8.30
N LEU A 22 2.13 0.68 -7.80
CA LEU A 22 1.78 -0.63 -8.34
C LEU A 22 0.30 -0.93 -8.12
N TYR A 23 -0.24 -0.60 -6.94
CA TYR A 23 -1.67 -0.70 -6.67
C TYR A 23 -2.49 0.11 -7.69
N ASP A 24 -2.12 1.38 -7.89
CA ASP A 24 -2.82 2.25 -8.83
C ASP A 24 -2.78 1.70 -10.26
N ALA A 25 -1.64 1.14 -10.65
CA ALA A 25 -1.47 0.52 -11.98
C ALA A 25 -2.36 -0.71 -12.14
N ILE A 26 -2.43 -1.57 -11.13
CA ILE A 26 -3.24 -2.79 -11.17
C ILE A 26 -4.74 -2.44 -11.22
N VAL A 27 -5.17 -1.50 -10.40
CA VAL A 27 -6.58 -1.07 -10.35
C VAL A 27 -6.99 -0.40 -11.66
N GLY A 28 -6.05 0.28 -12.34
CA GLY A 28 -6.28 0.93 -13.62
C GLY A 28 -6.27 -0.01 -14.82
N LEU A 29 -5.90 -1.28 -14.66
CA LEU A 29 -5.89 -2.23 -15.77
C LEU A 29 -7.31 -2.55 -16.22
N GLU A 30 -7.52 -2.54 -17.53
CA GLU A 30 -8.79 -2.91 -18.11
C GLU A 30 -8.96 -4.43 -18.09
N GLU A 31 -10.19 -4.88 -17.89
CA GLU A 31 -10.51 -6.29 -17.96
C GLU A 31 -10.43 -6.77 -19.42
N PRO A 32 -9.99 -8.02 -19.66
CA PRO A 32 -10.08 -8.61 -20.99
C PRO A 32 -11.53 -8.64 -21.48
N ASP A 33 -11.74 -8.28 -22.75
CA ASP A 33 -13.09 -8.13 -23.31
C ASP A 33 -13.82 -9.45 -23.58
N ASP A 34 -13.07 -10.54 -23.65
CA ASP A 34 -13.60 -11.86 -24.04
C ASP A 34 -14.02 -12.75 -22.87
N LEU A 35 -14.12 -12.18 -21.68
CA LEU A 35 -14.50 -12.92 -20.49
C LEU A 35 -16.02 -13.03 -20.33
N THR A 36 -16.49 -14.17 -19.86
CA THR A 36 -17.88 -14.33 -19.42
C THR A 36 -18.10 -13.54 -18.12
N ILE A 37 -19.37 -13.39 -17.73
CA ILE A 37 -19.72 -12.70 -16.47
C ILE A 37 -19.06 -13.39 -15.27
N GLU A 38 -19.10 -14.73 -15.23
CA GLU A 38 -18.47 -15.52 -14.16
C GLU A 38 -16.97 -15.33 -14.15
N GLN A 39 -16.33 -15.35 -15.31
CA GLN A 39 -14.89 -15.14 -15.44
C GLN A 39 -14.49 -13.73 -15.04
N LYS A 40 -15.28 -12.71 -15.33
CA LYS A 40 -15.04 -11.34 -14.89
C LYS A 40 -15.06 -11.21 -13.37
N LEU A 41 -16.04 -11.86 -12.73
CA LEU A 41 -16.14 -11.87 -11.28
C LEU A 41 -14.91 -12.53 -10.63
N LEU A 42 -14.49 -13.68 -11.17
CA LEU A 42 -13.29 -14.37 -10.68
C LEU A 42 -12.03 -13.54 -10.90
N TYR A 43 -11.93 -12.87 -12.04
CA TYR A 43 -10.82 -12.00 -12.35
C TYR A 43 -10.73 -10.83 -11.37
N GLN A 44 -11.84 -10.15 -11.12
CA GLN A 44 -11.90 -9.04 -10.17
C GLN A 44 -11.54 -9.47 -8.76
N GLU A 45 -12.05 -10.62 -8.33
CA GLU A 45 -11.75 -11.17 -7.01
C GLU A 45 -10.27 -11.48 -6.86
N GLU A 46 -9.65 -12.10 -7.86
CA GLU A 46 -8.22 -12.42 -7.85
C GLU A 46 -7.37 -11.15 -7.82
N VAL A 47 -7.74 -10.14 -8.60
CA VAL A 47 -7.03 -8.85 -8.60
C VAL A 47 -7.11 -8.21 -7.21
N ARG A 48 -8.28 -8.22 -6.58
CA ARG A 48 -8.45 -7.65 -5.24
C ARG A 48 -7.60 -8.36 -4.20
N ARG A 49 -7.49 -9.69 -4.27
CA ARG A 49 -6.64 -10.47 -3.36
C ARG A 49 -5.18 -10.07 -3.49
N ARG A 50 -4.69 -9.91 -4.71
CA ARG A 50 -3.31 -9.47 -4.97
C ARG A 50 -3.06 -8.05 -4.50
N VAL A 51 -4.03 -7.17 -4.73
CA VAL A 51 -3.97 -5.78 -4.27
C VAL A 51 -3.88 -5.72 -2.75
N ILE A 52 -4.68 -6.51 -2.04
CA ILE A 52 -4.65 -6.57 -0.57
C ILE A 52 -3.27 -6.97 -0.06
N VAL A 53 -2.62 -7.95 -0.69
CA VAL A 53 -1.28 -8.38 -0.33
C VAL A 53 -0.27 -7.24 -0.50
N LEU A 54 -0.37 -6.51 -1.61
CA LEU A 54 0.50 -5.36 -1.88
C LEU A 54 0.30 -4.24 -0.86
N LEU A 55 -0.93 -3.95 -0.53
CA LEU A 55 -1.26 -2.92 0.47
C LEU A 55 -0.73 -3.31 1.86
N LYS A 56 -0.85 -4.58 2.24
CA LYS A 56 -0.27 -5.08 3.50
C LYS A 56 1.24 -4.87 3.55
N LYS A 57 1.92 -5.18 2.46
CA LYS A 57 3.38 -5.01 2.39
C LYS A 57 3.78 -3.53 2.50
N ALA A 58 3.07 -2.66 1.78
CA ALA A 58 3.31 -1.22 1.85
C ALA A 58 3.09 -0.68 3.26
N ILE A 59 1.99 -1.08 3.91
CA ILE A 59 1.67 -0.68 5.27
C ILE A 59 2.79 -1.09 6.23
N ARG A 60 3.25 -2.34 6.16
CA ARG A 60 4.33 -2.84 7.02
C ARG A 60 5.61 -2.04 6.84
N ILE A 61 5.96 -1.70 5.60
CA ILE A 61 7.16 -0.91 5.30
C ILE A 61 7.05 0.48 5.91
N PHE A 62 5.90 1.14 5.73
CA PHE A 62 5.67 2.46 6.30
C PHE A 62 5.66 2.43 7.83
N GLU A 63 5.03 1.41 8.43
CA GLU A 63 5.02 1.25 9.89
C GLU A 63 6.42 1.11 10.46
N LYS A 64 7.26 0.27 9.83
CA LYS A 64 8.64 0.08 10.25
C LYS A 64 9.44 1.37 10.11
N SER A 65 9.28 2.08 9.01
CA SER A 65 9.98 3.33 8.75
C SER A 65 9.57 4.40 9.76
N LEU A 66 8.29 4.47 10.08
CA LEU A 66 7.77 5.41 11.07
C LEU A 66 8.29 5.08 12.48
N MET A 67 8.30 3.81 12.85
CA MET A 67 8.81 3.36 14.14
C MET A 67 10.30 3.69 14.30
N VAL A 68 11.09 3.44 13.27
CA VAL A 68 12.52 3.77 13.27
C VAL A 68 12.71 5.29 13.38
N GLY A 69 11.97 6.06 12.59
CA GLY A 69 12.05 7.52 12.64
C GLY A 69 11.70 8.10 14.00
N ARG A 70 10.64 7.59 14.64
CA ARG A 70 10.22 8.02 15.98
C ARG A 70 11.23 7.63 17.05
N ARG A 71 11.72 6.39 17.01
CA ARG A 71 12.68 5.87 17.98
C ARG A 71 13.97 6.68 17.98
N LEU A 72 14.40 7.12 16.83
CA LEU A 72 15.64 7.86 16.68
C LEU A 72 15.43 9.37 16.75
N ARG A 73 14.26 9.81 17.16
CA ARG A 73 13.88 11.21 17.30
C ARG A 73 14.17 12.03 16.05
N SER A 74 14.02 11.40 14.90
CA SER A 74 14.09 12.12 13.65
C SER A 74 12.93 13.09 13.61
N SER A 75 13.25 14.38 13.58
CA SER A 75 12.24 15.42 13.47
C SER A 75 12.08 15.82 12.03
N GLY A 76 10.88 16.20 11.65
CA GLY A 76 10.63 16.88 10.41
C GLY A 76 9.57 16.28 9.53
N HIS A 77 9.56 16.80 8.35
CA HIS A 77 8.56 16.59 7.32
C HIS A 77 8.33 15.12 6.93
N TRP A 78 9.38 14.30 7.04
CA TRP A 78 9.32 12.89 6.66
C TRP A 78 8.37 12.07 7.51
N LEU A 79 8.35 12.32 8.82
CA LEU A 79 7.45 11.61 9.73
C LEU A 79 5.99 11.94 9.43
N ASP A 80 5.70 13.21 9.17
CA ASP A 80 4.36 13.65 8.81
C ASP A 80 3.90 13.02 7.49
N GLN A 81 4.78 12.98 6.50
CA GLN A 81 4.48 12.34 5.22
C GLN A 81 4.25 10.85 5.36
N LEU A 82 5.07 10.17 6.16
CA LEU A 82 4.91 8.74 6.44
C LEU A 82 3.58 8.46 7.13
N GLU A 83 3.22 9.27 8.13
CA GLU A 83 1.95 9.11 8.84
C GLU A 83 0.75 9.28 7.90
N ARG A 84 0.78 10.29 7.05
CA ARG A 84 -0.28 10.54 6.07
C ARG A 84 -0.40 9.42 5.05
N SER A 85 0.74 8.96 4.54
CA SER A 85 0.78 7.85 3.58
C SER A 85 0.26 6.57 4.21
N LEU A 86 0.67 6.29 5.45
CA LEU A 86 0.21 5.11 6.18
C LEU A 86 -1.30 5.16 6.42
N ASP A 87 -1.82 6.32 6.82
CA ASP A 87 -3.25 6.51 7.03
C ASP A 87 -4.04 6.26 5.74
N SER A 88 -3.56 6.80 4.62
CA SER A 88 -4.19 6.59 3.31
C SER A 88 -4.17 5.11 2.90
N LEU A 89 -3.04 4.43 3.11
CA LEU A 89 -2.92 3.01 2.79
C LEU A 89 -3.82 2.14 3.65
N ASN A 90 -3.94 2.46 4.94
CA ASN A 90 -4.85 1.74 5.83
C ASN A 90 -6.31 1.88 5.37
N LYS A 91 -6.71 3.06 4.94
CA LYS A 91 -8.05 3.30 4.42
C LYS A 91 -8.31 2.49 3.14
N LEU A 92 -7.33 2.47 2.24
CA LEU A 92 -7.42 1.67 1.00
C LEU A 92 -7.52 0.18 1.32
N TYR A 93 -6.69 -0.30 2.24
CA TYR A 93 -6.67 -1.70 2.65
C TYR A 93 -8.02 -2.12 3.21
N LEU A 94 -8.59 -1.33 4.12
CA LEU A 94 -9.89 -1.62 4.71
C LEU A 94 -10.99 -1.62 3.65
N ALA A 95 -10.96 -0.68 2.72
CA ALA A 95 -11.93 -0.61 1.64
C ALA A 95 -11.85 -1.82 0.72
N GLU A 96 -10.64 -2.28 0.39
CA GLU A 96 -10.46 -3.46 -0.45
C GLU A 96 -10.88 -4.76 0.24
N GLU A 97 -10.59 -4.89 1.54
CA GLU A 97 -11.06 -6.05 2.32
C GLU A 97 -12.58 -6.10 2.36
N GLU A 98 -13.23 -4.96 2.59
CA GLU A 98 -14.67 -4.86 2.63
C GLU A 98 -15.30 -5.27 1.29
N ARG A 99 -14.72 -4.80 0.19
CA ARG A 99 -15.17 -5.18 -1.16
C ARG A 99 -15.00 -6.67 -1.43
N LEU A 100 -13.92 -7.26 -0.96
CA LEU A 100 -13.68 -8.69 -1.11
C LEU A 100 -14.70 -9.50 -0.31
N GLU A 101 -15.02 -9.09 0.91
CA GLU A 101 -16.04 -9.75 1.74
C GLU A 101 -17.42 -9.67 1.09
N GLU A 102 -17.78 -8.53 0.52
CA GLU A 102 -19.04 -8.35 -0.18
C GLU A 102 -19.16 -9.27 -1.40
N ALA A 103 -18.04 -9.57 -2.06
CA ALA A 103 -18.00 -10.45 -3.23
C ALA A 103 -18.15 -11.94 -2.88
N LEU A 104 -17.88 -12.31 -1.63
CA LEU A 104 -18.01 -13.68 -1.14
C LEU A 104 -19.43 -13.95 -0.66
#